data_811a3f6544da255f307dff6f6178f317
#
_entry.id   811a3f6544da255f307dff6f6178f317
#
_cell.length_a   1.000
_cell.length_b   1.000
_cell.length_c   1.000
_cell.angle_alpha   90.00
_cell.angle_beta   90.00
_cell.angle_gamma   90.00
#
_symmetry.space_group_name_H-M   'P 1'
#
loop_
_entity.id
_entity.type
_entity.pdbx_description
1 polymer ?
#
loop_
_entity_poly.entity_id
_entity_poly.type
_entity_poly.pdbx_seq_one_letter_code
_entity_poly.pdbx_strand_id
1 'polypeptide(L)'
;MKKIVVNDTNVFIDLFNVGLLERFFSLPWEVHTTEFVMLELTREGQHDSVSQYKDNGLLHIPVFDEPVMYEIIKLYQQQKDKTNVSLTDCTVWYYAKQNNYTLLTGDRKLRNASLIDGVEVHGILYVIDQLVEEGILAKRIAISKLKQLEKSNPRLPQDEIEKRLKLWKK
;
A
#
# COMPACT_ATOMS: atom_id res chain seq x y z
N MET A 1 -16.76 7.72 -9.98
CA MET A 1 -16.19 6.36 -9.90
C MET A 1 -15.27 6.31 -8.69
N LYS A 2 -15.34 5.25 -7.86
CA LYS A 2 -14.41 5.11 -6.71
C LYS A 2 -13.00 4.83 -7.22
N LYS A 3 -11.98 5.43 -6.59
CA LYS A 3 -10.59 5.06 -6.83
C LYS A 3 -10.36 3.63 -6.31
N ILE A 4 -9.74 2.79 -7.13
CA ILE A 4 -9.39 1.42 -6.74
C ILE A 4 -7.89 1.37 -6.51
N VAL A 5 -7.50 0.88 -5.34
CA VAL A 5 -6.10 0.77 -4.94
C VAL A 5 -5.73 -0.68 -4.63
N VAL A 6 -4.53 -1.09 -5.01
CA VAL A 6 -3.94 -2.38 -4.66
C VAL A 6 -2.86 -2.16 -3.61
N ASN A 7 -3.05 -2.71 -2.43
CA ASN A 7 -2.20 -2.44 -1.28
C ASN A 7 -1.12 -3.53 -1.12
N ASP A 8 0.13 -3.09 -1.06
CA ASP A 8 1.27 -3.95 -0.76
C ASP A 8 1.46 -4.12 0.77
N THR A 9 2.22 -5.12 1.18
CA THR A 9 2.43 -5.51 2.58
C THR A 9 2.93 -4.37 3.46
N ASN A 10 3.93 -3.62 3.01
CA ASN A 10 4.55 -2.57 3.82
C ASN A 10 3.61 -1.41 4.14
N VAL A 11 2.66 -1.08 3.27
CA VAL A 11 1.68 -0.02 3.55
C VAL A 11 0.68 -0.47 4.63
N PHE A 12 0.25 -1.73 4.63
CA PHE A 12 -0.55 -2.28 5.72
C PHE A 12 0.20 -2.28 7.05
N ILE A 13 1.49 -2.65 7.03
CA ILE A 13 2.34 -2.64 8.23
C ILE A 13 2.48 -1.22 8.78
N ASP A 14 2.74 -0.23 7.94
CA ASP A 14 2.84 1.16 8.35
C ASP A 14 1.52 1.67 8.95
N LEU A 15 0.39 1.39 8.31
CA LEU A 15 -0.94 1.76 8.81
C LEU A 15 -1.26 1.09 10.15
N PHE A 16 -0.92 -0.19 10.30
CA PHE A 16 -1.09 -0.93 11.55
C PHE A 16 -0.25 -0.31 12.67
N ASN A 17 1.04 -0.06 12.42
CA ASN A 17 1.98 0.45 13.42
C ASN A 17 1.59 1.82 13.99
N VAL A 18 0.90 2.66 13.21
CA VAL A 18 0.46 3.99 13.67
C VAL A 18 -1.04 4.07 13.96
N GLY A 19 -1.76 2.94 13.91
CA GLY A 19 -3.18 2.87 14.25
C GLY A 19 -4.09 3.61 13.27
N LEU A 20 -3.80 3.54 11.97
CA LEU A 20 -4.56 4.22 10.91
C LEU A 20 -5.37 3.28 10.00
N LEU A 21 -5.41 1.96 10.26
CA LEU A 21 -6.13 1.02 9.40
C LEU A 21 -7.62 1.38 9.24
N GLU A 22 -8.33 1.63 10.33
CA GLU A 22 -9.75 1.99 10.29
C GLU A 22 -10.00 3.24 9.45
N ARG A 23 -9.17 4.27 9.61
CA ARG A 23 -9.28 5.51 8.83
C ARG A 23 -8.95 5.30 7.36
N PHE A 24 -7.98 4.45 7.06
CA PHE A 24 -7.64 4.07 5.70
C PHE A 24 -8.83 3.42 4.99
N PHE A 25 -9.49 2.46 5.64
CA PHE A 25 -10.69 1.83 5.08
C PHE A 25 -11.94 2.73 5.09
N SER A 26 -11.87 3.91 5.70
CA SER A 26 -12.92 4.94 5.63
C SER A 26 -12.73 5.90 4.44
N LEU A 27 -11.60 5.83 3.72
CA LEU A 27 -11.43 6.57 2.47
C LEU A 27 -12.49 6.12 1.44
N PRO A 28 -12.94 7.04 0.53
CA PRO A 28 -13.89 6.70 -0.52
C PRO A 28 -13.26 5.86 -1.63
N TRP A 29 -12.44 4.88 -1.25
CA TRP A 29 -11.71 3.99 -2.13
C TRP A 29 -12.27 2.57 -2.08
N GLU A 30 -11.98 1.82 -3.11
CA GLU A 30 -12.11 0.36 -3.10
C GLU A 30 -10.72 -0.23 -2.90
N VAL A 31 -10.52 -0.96 -1.81
CA VAL A 31 -9.21 -1.47 -1.41
C VAL A 31 -9.07 -2.93 -1.80
N HIS A 32 -8.04 -3.23 -2.56
CA HIS A 32 -7.67 -4.57 -2.98
C HIS A 32 -6.29 -4.94 -2.44
N THR A 33 -6.02 -6.24 -2.32
CA THR A 33 -4.69 -6.82 -2.09
C THR A 33 -4.65 -8.23 -2.63
N THR A 34 -3.58 -8.98 -2.38
CA THR A 34 -3.45 -10.38 -2.80
C THR A 34 -3.28 -11.31 -1.60
N GLU A 35 -3.60 -12.60 -1.75
CA GLU A 35 -3.35 -13.59 -0.70
C GLU A 35 -1.86 -13.66 -0.32
N PHE A 36 -0.95 -13.44 -1.28
CA PHE A 36 0.49 -13.38 -1.02
C PHE A 36 0.87 -12.27 -0.04
N VAL A 37 0.24 -11.10 -0.16
CA VAL A 37 0.40 -9.99 0.80
C VAL A 37 -0.13 -10.40 2.17
N MET A 38 -1.31 -11.00 2.24
CA MET A 38 -1.90 -11.46 3.50
C MET A 38 -0.97 -12.44 4.23
N LEU A 39 -0.33 -13.36 3.51
CA LEU A 39 0.63 -14.32 4.07
C LEU A 39 1.91 -13.67 4.63
N GLU A 40 2.28 -12.48 4.18
CA GLU A 40 3.42 -11.73 4.70
C GLU A 40 3.13 -10.94 5.98
N LEU A 41 1.88 -10.80 6.37
CA LEU A 41 1.47 -10.16 7.62
C LEU A 41 1.66 -11.14 8.79
N THR A 42 2.91 -11.33 9.21
CA THR A 42 3.31 -12.40 10.14
C THR A 42 3.46 -11.96 11.59
N ARG A 43 3.58 -10.66 11.85
CA ARG A 43 3.66 -10.17 13.25
C ARG A 43 2.29 -10.25 13.92
N GLU A 44 2.34 -10.48 15.24
CA GLU A 44 1.15 -10.60 16.07
C GLU A 44 0.15 -9.46 15.83
N GLY A 45 -1.10 -9.83 15.58
CA GLY A 45 -2.22 -8.91 15.35
C GLY A 45 -2.29 -8.28 13.97
N GLN A 46 -1.24 -8.30 13.14
CA GLN A 46 -1.26 -7.66 11.82
C GLN A 46 -2.24 -8.34 10.88
N HIS A 47 -2.14 -9.66 10.72
CA HIS A 47 -3.00 -10.43 9.84
C HIS A 47 -4.47 -10.28 10.24
N ASP A 48 -4.79 -10.48 11.52
CA ASP A 48 -6.17 -10.42 12.01
C ASP A 48 -6.75 -9.01 11.87
N SER A 49 -5.95 -7.98 12.14
CA SER A 49 -6.37 -6.58 12.00
C SER A 49 -6.71 -6.18 10.57
N VAL A 50 -6.07 -6.80 9.57
CA VAL A 50 -6.37 -6.57 8.16
C VAL A 50 -7.48 -7.50 7.68
N SER A 51 -7.46 -8.77 8.11
CA SER A 51 -8.43 -9.81 7.70
C SER A 51 -9.87 -9.45 8.04
N GLN A 52 -10.13 -8.76 9.16
CA GLN A 52 -11.47 -8.30 9.52
C GLN A 52 -12.13 -7.45 8.42
N TYR A 53 -11.34 -6.68 7.65
CA TYR A 53 -11.86 -5.84 6.57
C TYR A 53 -12.26 -6.67 5.34
N LYS A 54 -11.60 -7.83 5.11
CA LYS A 54 -12.06 -8.83 4.14
C LYS A 54 -13.41 -9.40 4.55
N ASP A 55 -13.54 -9.82 5.81
CA ASP A 55 -14.77 -10.40 6.35
C ASP A 55 -15.96 -9.42 6.30
N ASN A 56 -15.68 -8.13 6.46
CA ASN A 56 -16.66 -7.05 6.37
C ASN A 56 -16.91 -6.54 4.94
N GLY A 57 -16.29 -7.14 3.92
CA GLY A 57 -16.46 -6.77 2.52
C GLY A 57 -15.80 -5.44 2.10
N LEU A 58 -14.89 -4.91 2.93
CA LEU A 58 -14.15 -3.65 2.66
C LEU A 58 -12.79 -3.89 2.00
N LEU A 59 -12.27 -5.10 2.08
CA LEU A 59 -11.03 -5.52 1.43
C LEU A 59 -11.30 -6.64 0.43
N HIS A 60 -10.93 -6.41 -0.83
CA HIS A 60 -11.10 -7.37 -1.92
C HIS A 60 -9.80 -8.12 -2.19
N ILE A 61 -9.87 -9.45 -2.20
CA ILE A 61 -8.74 -10.32 -2.50
C ILE A 61 -9.13 -11.22 -3.67
N PRO A 62 -8.55 -11.00 -4.87
CA PRO A 62 -8.88 -11.82 -6.04
C PRO A 62 -8.33 -13.24 -5.88
N VAL A 63 -9.02 -14.19 -6.46
CA VAL A 63 -8.51 -15.54 -6.67
C VAL A 63 -7.80 -15.55 -8.03
N PHE A 64 -6.52 -15.89 -8.04
CA PHE A 64 -5.76 -16.06 -9.27
C PHE A 64 -5.91 -17.49 -9.78
N ASP A 65 -6.45 -17.62 -10.99
CA ASP A 65 -6.49 -18.89 -11.68
C ASP A 65 -5.11 -19.29 -12.26
N GLU A 66 -5.00 -20.48 -12.82
CA GLU A 66 -3.75 -21.00 -13.35
C GLU A 66 -3.16 -20.12 -14.46
N PRO A 67 -3.91 -19.61 -15.47
CA PRO A 67 -3.37 -18.72 -16.49
C PRO A 67 -2.81 -17.41 -15.89
N VAL A 68 -3.48 -16.80 -14.93
CA VAL A 68 -3.04 -15.58 -14.25
C VAL A 68 -1.76 -15.86 -13.45
N MET A 69 -1.71 -16.96 -12.70
CA MET A 69 -0.51 -17.35 -11.96
C MET A 69 0.68 -17.62 -12.88
N TYR A 70 0.46 -18.20 -14.05
CA TYR A 70 1.52 -18.38 -15.05
C TYR A 70 2.12 -17.03 -15.47
N GLU A 71 1.30 -16.03 -15.79
CA GLU A 71 1.78 -14.70 -16.18
C GLU A 71 2.50 -13.98 -15.02
N ILE A 72 2.04 -14.13 -13.78
CA ILE A 72 2.71 -13.57 -12.59
C ILE A 72 4.10 -14.21 -12.40
N ILE A 73 4.20 -15.54 -12.51
CA ILE A 73 5.47 -16.26 -12.39
C ILE A 73 6.42 -15.85 -13.51
N LYS A 74 5.92 -15.70 -14.72
CA LYS A 74 6.69 -15.22 -15.86
C LYS A 74 7.24 -13.80 -15.63
N LEU A 75 6.41 -12.89 -15.11
CA LEU A 75 6.84 -11.54 -14.71
C LEU A 75 7.96 -11.62 -13.65
N TYR A 76 7.78 -12.43 -12.63
CA TYR A 76 8.79 -12.65 -11.59
C TYR A 76 10.11 -13.17 -12.16
N GLN A 77 10.08 -14.19 -13.02
CA GLN A 77 11.29 -14.74 -13.66
C GLN A 77 12.02 -13.71 -14.53
N GLN A 78 11.28 -12.82 -15.20
CA GLN A 78 11.85 -11.75 -16.03
C GLN A 78 12.47 -10.61 -15.19
N GLN A 79 11.95 -10.37 -13.99
CA GLN A 79 12.27 -9.18 -13.20
C GLN A 79 13.17 -9.44 -12.00
N LYS A 80 13.16 -10.64 -11.42
CA LYS A 80 13.87 -10.96 -10.17
C LYS A 80 15.36 -10.60 -10.19
N ASP A 81 16.07 -10.87 -11.29
CA ASP A 81 17.50 -10.61 -11.42
C ASP A 81 17.79 -9.13 -11.79
N LYS A 82 16.85 -8.44 -12.42
CA LYS A 82 17.01 -7.05 -12.86
C LYS A 82 16.65 -6.04 -11.78
N THR A 83 15.59 -6.31 -11.04
CA THR A 83 14.98 -5.36 -10.09
C THR A 83 14.97 -5.86 -8.66
N ASN A 84 15.27 -7.14 -8.44
CA ASN A 84 15.24 -7.81 -7.15
C ASN A 84 13.86 -7.69 -6.44
N VAL A 85 12.78 -7.72 -7.21
CA VAL A 85 11.41 -7.82 -6.69
C VAL A 85 11.09 -9.25 -6.29
N SER A 86 10.21 -9.42 -5.31
CA SER A 86 9.72 -10.73 -4.86
C SER A 86 8.57 -11.23 -5.73
N LEU A 87 8.18 -12.49 -5.54
CA LEU A 87 6.96 -13.02 -6.15
C LEU A 87 5.73 -12.28 -5.64
N THR A 88 5.66 -11.97 -4.35
CA THR A 88 4.59 -11.17 -3.76
C THR A 88 4.49 -9.80 -4.44
N ASP A 89 5.61 -9.11 -4.64
CA ASP A 89 5.65 -7.83 -5.37
C ASP A 89 5.06 -7.97 -6.78
N CYS A 90 5.38 -9.05 -7.48
CA CYS A 90 4.85 -9.31 -8.81
C CYS A 90 3.34 -9.57 -8.82
N THR A 91 2.77 -10.13 -7.74
CA THR A 91 1.30 -10.33 -7.66
C THR A 91 0.55 -9.01 -7.62
N VAL A 92 0.97 -8.06 -6.79
CA VAL A 92 0.33 -6.73 -6.68
C VAL A 92 0.60 -5.87 -7.92
N TRP A 93 1.80 -5.93 -8.47
CA TRP A 93 2.16 -5.24 -9.69
C TRP A 93 1.32 -5.71 -10.87
N TYR A 94 1.31 -7.02 -11.14
CA TYR A 94 0.53 -7.61 -12.24
C TYR A 94 -0.96 -7.26 -12.11
N TYR A 95 -1.51 -7.44 -10.92
CA TYR A 95 -2.92 -7.18 -10.66
C TYR A 95 -3.29 -5.71 -10.87
N ALA A 96 -2.48 -4.79 -10.36
CA ALA A 96 -2.69 -3.36 -10.56
C ALA A 96 -2.60 -2.98 -12.04
N LYS A 97 -1.60 -3.50 -12.77
CA LYS A 97 -1.40 -3.22 -14.19
C LYS A 97 -2.56 -3.71 -15.05
N GLN A 98 -2.96 -4.98 -14.88
CA GLN A 98 -4.01 -5.59 -15.71
C GLN A 98 -5.36 -4.91 -15.57
N ASN A 99 -5.63 -4.34 -14.41
CA ASN A 99 -6.91 -3.70 -14.11
C ASN A 99 -6.85 -2.16 -14.14
N ASN A 100 -5.69 -1.58 -14.43
CA ASN A 100 -5.45 -0.13 -14.38
C ASN A 100 -5.79 0.47 -13.00
N TYR A 101 -5.39 -0.24 -11.95
CA TYR A 101 -5.55 0.20 -10.56
C TYR A 101 -4.30 0.90 -10.04
N THR A 102 -4.45 1.76 -9.03
CA THR A 102 -3.32 2.41 -8.36
C THR A 102 -2.63 1.44 -7.40
N LEU A 103 -1.33 1.27 -7.51
CA LEU A 103 -0.52 0.47 -6.58
C LEU A 103 -0.08 1.33 -5.40
N LEU A 104 -0.30 0.85 -4.17
CA LEU A 104 0.22 1.45 -2.95
C LEU A 104 1.38 0.60 -2.43
N THR A 105 2.59 1.13 -2.48
CA THR A 105 3.79 0.47 -1.97
C THR A 105 4.82 1.46 -1.43
N GLY A 106 5.52 1.06 -0.37
CA GLY A 106 6.72 1.72 0.15
C GLY A 106 8.03 1.09 -0.35
N ASP A 107 7.96 -0.01 -1.09
CA ASP A 107 9.14 -0.66 -1.65
C ASP A 107 9.65 0.10 -2.88
N ARG A 108 10.90 0.59 -2.79
CA ARG A 108 11.51 1.40 -3.86
C ARG A 108 11.71 0.62 -5.15
N LYS A 109 12.05 -0.66 -5.05
CA LYS A 109 12.32 -1.52 -6.23
C LYS A 109 11.03 -1.79 -6.98
N LEU A 110 9.99 -2.20 -6.25
CA LEU A 110 8.66 -2.41 -6.81
C LEU A 110 8.09 -1.12 -7.40
N ARG A 111 8.22 0.01 -6.69
CA ARG A 111 7.80 1.32 -7.20
C ARG A 111 8.45 1.65 -8.54
N ASN A 112 9.77 1.58 -8.62
CA ASN A 112 10.50 1.95 -9.83
C ASN A 112 10.14 1.03 -11.01
N ALA A 113 10.09 -0.27 -10.79
CA ALA A 113 9.77 -1.25 -11.83
C ALA A 113 8.33 -1.08 -12.34
N SER A 114 7.37 -0.92 -11.45
CA SER A 114 5.95 -0.75 -11.84
C SER A 114 5.66 0.61 -12.48
N LEU A 115 6.33 1.69 -12.06
CA LEU A 115 6.24 3.00 -12.73
C LEU A 115 6.72 2.95 -14.18
N ILE A 116 7.87 2.30 -14.44
CA ILE A 116 8.40 2.12 -15.81
C ILE A 116 7.38 1.34 -16.66
N ASP A 117 6.64 0.42 -16.06
CA ASP A 117 5.61 -0.40 -16.72
C ASP A 117 4.25 0.33 -16.83
N GLY A 118 4.18 1.59 -16.46
CA GLY A 118 3.01 2.45 -16.63
C GLY A 118 1.95 2.35 -15.54
N VAL A 119 2.28 1.74 -14.38
CA VAL A 119 1.37 1.67 -13.22
C VAL A 119 1.43 2.97 -12.44
N GLU A 120 0.28 3.52 -12.04
CA GLU A 120 0.22 4.61 -11.08
C GLU A 120 0.60 4.09 -9.68
N VAL A 121 1.63 4.68 -9.06
CA VAL A 121 2.18 4.20 -7.77
C VAL A 121 2.28 5.32 -6.77
N HIS A 122 1.80 5.05 -5.55
CA HIS A 122 1.93 5.94 -4.39
C HIS A 122 2.39 5.17 -3.15
N GLY A 123 2.80 5.90 -2.11
CA GLY A 123 3.21 5.34 -0.83
C GLY A 123 2.34 5.80 0.34
N ILE A 124 2.76 5.47 1.56
CA ILE A 124 2.03 5.80 2.79
C ILE A 124 1.82 7.31 2.98
N LEU A 125 2.77 8.15 2.57
CA LEU A 125 2.64 9.61 2.70
C LEU A 125 1.46 10.14 1.88
N TYR A 126 1.25 9.63 0.68
CA TYR A 126 0.08 9.96 -0.13
C TYR A 126 -1.23 9.53 0.55
N VAL A 127 -1.25 8.36 1.17
CA VAL A 127 -2.43 7.90 1.94
C VAL A 127 -2.77 8.89 3.06
N ILE A 128 -1.76 9.38 3.79
CA ILE A 128 -1.99 10.37 4.86
C ILE A 128 -2.47 11.70 4.28
N ASP A 129 -1.92 12.15 3.15
CA ASP A 129 -2.41 13.35 2.46
C ASP A 129 -3.90 13.22 2.15
N GLN A 130 -4.31 12.09 1.59
CA GLN A 130 -5.72 11.84 1.24
C GLN A 130 -6.63 11.76 2.47
N LEU A 131 -6.18 11.17 3.57
CA LEU A 131 -6.92 11.18 4.84
C LEU A 131 -7.16 12.59 5.36
N VAL A 132 -6.19 13.49 5.19
CA VAL A 132 -6.33 14.91 5.58
C VAL A 132 -7.23 15.67 4.62
N GLU A 133 -7.06 15.48 3.31
CA GLU A 133 -7.85 16.12 2.25
C GLU A 133 -9.34 15.76 2.34
N GLU A 134 -9.65 14.49 2.62
CA GLU A 134 -11.04 14.01 2.82
C GLU A 134 -11.61 14.35 4.20
N GLY A 135 -10.86 15.05 5.05
CA GLY A 135 -11.30 15.43 6.40
C GLY A 135 -11.45 14.27 7.40
N ILE A 136 -10.97 13.06 7.03
CA ILE A 136 -11.00 11.87 7.89
C ILE A 136 -9.97 11.97 9.01
N LEU A 137 -8.87 12.68 8.75
CA LEU A 137 -7.78 12.88 9.69
C LEU A 137 -7.49 14.38 9.86
N ALA A 138 -7.70 14.89 11.07
CA ALA A 138 -7.35 16.28 11.37
C ALA A 138 -5.84 16.51 11.24
N LYS A 139 -5.42 17.67 10.70
CA LYS A 139 -3.99 18.02 10.50
C LYS A 139 -3.13 17.80 11.74
N ARG A 140 -3.64 18.18 12.92
CA ARG A 140 -2.92 17.98 14.19
C ARG A 140 -2.63 16.49 14.47
N ILE A 141 -3.59 15.61 14.17
CA ILE A 141 -3.43 14.17 14.33
C ILE A 141 -2.47 13.64 13.27
N ALA A 142 -2.60 14.09 12.02
CA ALA A 142 -1.71 13.72 10.92
C ALA A 142 -0.24 14.03 11.23
N ILE A 143 0.05 15.19 11.82
CA ILE A 143 1.39 15.57 12.29
C ILE A 143 1.92 14.55 13.32
N SER A 144 1.10 14.16 14.29
CA SER A 144 1.48 13.16 15.30
C SER A 144 1.76 11.80 14.66
N LYS A 145 0.89 11.37 13.73
CA LYS A 145 1.05 10.09 13.01
C LYS A 145 2.28 10.09 12.10
N LEU A 146 2.57 11.19 11.46
CA LEU A 146 3.76 11.35 10.61
C LEU A 146 5.06 11.19 11.43
N LYS A 147 5.11 11.76 12.63
CA LYS A 147 6.23 11.58 13.55
C LYS A 147 6.36 10.15 14.08
N GLN A 148 5.25 9.45 14.28
CA GLN A 148 5.27 8.02 14.62
C GLN A 148 5.79 7.18 13.47
N LEU A 149 5.35 7.46 12.22
CA LEU A 149 5.84 6.79 11.01
C LEU A 149 7.34 7.00 10.80
N GLU A 150 7.84 8.21 10.99
CA GLU A 150 9.27 8.52 10.89
C GLU A 150 10.12 7.64 11.80
N LYS A 151 9.62 7.34 13.01
CA LYS A 151 10.31 6.46 13.98
C LYS A 151 10.21 4.98 13.60
N SER A 152 9.05 4.53 13.11
CA SER A 152 8.80 3.12 12.80
C SER A 152 9.30 2.72 11.40
N ASN A 153 9.43 3.68 10.48
CA ASN A 153 9.89 3.48 9.12
C ASN A 153 10.93 4.56 8.71
N PRO A 154 12.21 4.39 9.11
CA PRO A 154 13.27 5.36 8.81
C PRO A 154 13.63 5.47 7.33
N ARG A 155 13.05 4.63 6.45
CA ARG A 155 13.25 4.69 5.00
C ARG A 155 12.41 5.78 4.32
N LEU A 156 11.45 6.38 5.03
CA LEU A 156 10.64 7.45 4.49
C LEU A 156 11.49 8.69 4.18
N PRO A 157 11.22 9.38 3.05
CA PRO A 157 11.98 10.56 2.64
C PRO A 157 11.74 11.71 3.62
N GLN A 158 12.79 12.14 4.30
CA GLN A 158 12.75 13.17 5.34
C GLN A 158 12.25 14.53 4.82
N ASP A 159 12.70 14.92 3.64
CA ASP A 159 12.26 16.14 2.97
C ASP A 159 10.76 16.19 2.72
N GLU A 160 10.18 15.06 2.33
CA GLU A 160 8.74 14.92 2.11
C GLU A 160 7.93 14.96 3.42
N ILE A 161 8.49 14.42 4.50
CA ILE A 161 7.91 14.52 5.85
C ILE A 161 7.93 15.98 6.31
N GLU A 162 9.07 16.65 6.20
CA GLU A 162 9.21 18.06 6.63
C GLU A 162 8.29 19.01 5.86
N LYS A 163 8.11 18.81 4.55
CA LYS A 163 7.17 19.58 3.74
C LYS A 163 5.76 19.53 4.31
N ARG A 164 5.28 18.32 4.63
CA ARG A 164 3.94 18.11 5.23
C ARG A 164 3.82 18.71 6.62
N LEU A 165 4.83 18.53 7.46
CA LEU A 165 4.86 19.13 8.79
C LEU A 165 4.77 20.66 8.74
N LYS A 166 5.46 21.31 7.78
CA LYS A 166 5.37 22.76 7.55
C LYS A 166 4.00 23.17 7.03
N LEU A 167 3.44 22.39 6.09
CA LEU A 167 2.12 22.67 5.49
C LEU A 167 1.00 22.55 6.51
N TRP A 168 1.01 21.55 7.37
CA TRP A 168 -0.09 21.27 8.29
C TRP A 168 0.00 22.04 9.62
N LYS A 169 1.13 22.68 9.93
CA LYS A 169 1.26 23.58 11.09
C LYS A 169 0.65 24.98 10.86
N LYS A 170 0.35 25.31 9.60
CA LYS A 170 -0.37 26.54 9.23
C LYS A 170 -1.87 26.39 9.41
#